data_804e56cc55a5f5db1b50a801b6ea0e5b
#
_entry.id   804e56cc55a5f5db1b50a801b6ea0e5b
#
_cell.length_a   1.000
_cell.length_b   1.000
_cell.length_c   1.000
_cell.angle_alpha   90.00
_cell.angle_beta   90.00
_cell.angle_gamma   90.00
#
_symmetry.space_group_name_H-M   'P 1'
#
loop_
_entity.id
_entity.type
_entity.pdbx_description
1 polymer ?
#
loop_
_entity_poly.entity_id
_entity_poly.type
_entity_poly.pdbx_seq_one_letter_code
_entity_poly.pdbx_strand_id
1 'polypeptide(L)'
;MSIIFDGRAFAEKKILKLDKEVALLKNRGIFPKLASILVGDDPAGRLYVSLKKKRAERIEVEMDVYDLNEGEPLENILTLIGTLNSDSTVHGIMVQLPLPSNFSKEDKRRIINSIKREKDVDGLREDSPFVHPTVMAIIQVIKEAIKQLTIYNLQFTICVVGQGGMVGSALLQEIKKTDYKLVEKSEEADILVSATGSPSIIKPSMVKQGAIVIDVGSPEGDADRGVRSVAAFVTPVPGGVGPVTISCLLENLIVSAGKVC
;
A
#
# COMPACT_ATOMS: atom_id res chain seq x y z
N MET A 1 -26.47 11.26 1.73
CA MET A 1 -25.53 11.15 0.58
C MET A 1 -24.22 10.61 1.10
N SER A 2 -23.65 9.66 0.40
CA SER A 2 -22.32 9.11 0.74
C SER A 2 -21.21 10.12 0.46
N ILE A 3 -20.23 10.22 1.35
CA ILE A 3 -18.99 10.95 1.08
C ILE A 3 -18.13 10.06 0.18
N ILE A 4 -17.74 10.59 -0.99
CA ILE A 4 -16.78 9.94 -1.86
C ILE A 4 -15.39 10.50 -1.54
N PHE A 5 -14.50 9.63 -1.08
CA PHE A 5 -13.17 10.03 -0.64
C PHE A 5 -12.31 10.49 -1.81
N ASP A 6 -11.71 11.66 -1.69
CA ASP A 6 -10.68 12.12 -2.64
C ASP A 6 -9.28 11.72 -2.15
N GLY A 7 -8.87 10.51 -2.52
CA GLY A 7 -7.57 9.98 -2.17
C GLY A 7 -6.41 10.71 -2.84
N ARG A 8 -6.65 11.36 -3.98
CA ARG A 8 -5.63 12.17 -4.66
C ARG A 8 -5.33 13.43 -3.85
N ALA A 9 -6.38 14.16 -3.43
CA ALA A 9 -6.22 15.34 -2.59
C ALA A 9 -5.61 15.01 -1.22
N PHE A 10 -6.00 13.86 -0.63
CA PHE A 10 -5.42 13.39 0.63
C PHE A 10 -3.93 13.05 0.48
N ALA A 11 -3.57 12.28 -0.54
CA ALA A 11 -2.17 11.94 -0.85
C ALA A 11 -1.33 13.19 -1.15
N GLU A 12 -1.91 14.18 -1.82
CA GLU A 12 -1.25 15.44 -2.11
C GLU A 12 -0.81 16.18 -0.85
N LYS A 13 -1.71 16.31 0.13
CA LYS A 13 -1.39 16.92 1.42
C LYS A 13 -0.25 16.18 2.15
N LYS A 14 -0.22 14.86 2.01
CA LYS A 14 0.86 14.03 2.59
C LYS A 14 2.17 14.26 1.86
N ILE A 15 2.16 14.27 0.53
CA ILE A 15 3.35 14.52 -0.30
C ILE A 15 3.99 15.87 0.04
N LEU A 16 3.21 16.93 0.25
CA LEU A 16 3.73 18.25 0.67
C LEU A 16 4.43 18.22 2.05
N LYS A 17 4.04 17.30 2.94
CA LYS A 17 4.76 17.10 4.20
C LYS A 17 6.07 16.34 3.98
N LEU A 18 6.01 15.26 3.19
CA LEU A 18 7.18 14.44 2.88
C LEU A 18 8.25 15.23 2.12
N ASP A 19 7.86 16.17 1.26
CA ASP A 19 8.77 17.09 0.56
C ASP A 19 9.64 17.89 1.54
N LYS A 20 9.03 18.41 2.62
CA LYS A 20 9.77 19.10 3.69
C LYS A 20 10.75 18.18 4.43
N GLU A 21 10.35 16.93 4.67
CA GLU A 21 11.20 15.93 5.33
C GLU A 21 12.39 15.55 4.43
N VAL A 22 12.17 15.40 3.12
CA VAL A 22 13.24 15.18 2.14
C VAL A 22 14.21 16.35 2.13
N ALA A 23 13.72 17.59 2.13
CA ALA A 23 14.59 18.78 2.20
C ALA A 23 15.47 18.79 3.47
N LEU A 24 14.92 18.39 4.61
CA LEU A 24 15.69 18.26 5.86
C LEU A 24 16.76 17.16 5.77
N LEU A 25 16.47 16.02 5.14
CA LEU A 25 17.45 14.95 4.93
C LEU A 25 18.58 15.43 4.00
N LYS A 26 18.24 16.11 2.91
CA LYS A 26 19.22 16.67 1.96
C LYS A 26 20.17 17.68 2.61
N ASN A 27 19.66 18.52 3.51
CA ASN A 27 20.51 19.45 4.27
C ASN A 27 21.53 18.74 5.18
N ARG A 28 21.28 17.45 5.48
CA ARG A 28 22.19 16.56 6.21
C ARG A 28 23.07 15.72 5.29
N GLY A 29 23.00 15.92 3.95
CA GLY A 29 23.72 15.14 2.94
C GLY A 29 23.11 13.79 2.62
N ILE A 30 21.84 13.55 3.04
CA ILE A 30 21.14 12.29 2.79
C ILE A 30 20.15 12.48 1.66
N PHE A 31 20.34 11.74 0.57
CA PHE A 31 19.49 11.78 -0.63
C PHE A 31 18.67 10.50 -0.71
N PRO A 32 17.38 10.51 -0.29
CA PRO A 32 16.57 9.29 -0.29
C PRO A 32 16.50 8.67 -1.68
N LYS A 33 16.80 7.37 -1.78
CA LYS A 33 16.83 6.62 -3.02
C LYS A 33 16.12 5.28 -2.87
N LEU A 34 15.18 5.00 -3.81
CA LEU A 34 14.41 3.77 -3.94
C LEU A 34 14.89 2.96 -5.12
N ALA A 35 15.20 1.69 -4.92
CA ALA A 35 15.37 0.72 -5.98
C ALA A 35 14.08 -0.09 -6.17
N SER A 36 13.51 -0.06 -7.36
CA SER A 36 12.31 -0.82 -7.72
C SER A 36 12.66 -1.89 -8.75
N ILE A 37 12.43 -3.14 -8.40
CA ILE A 37 12.66 -4.28 -9.29
C ILE A 37 11.32 -4.68 -9.89
N LEU A 38 11.23 -4.65 -11.23
CA LEU A 38 10.08 -5.10 -12.00
C LEU A 38 10.51 -6.31 -12.83
N VAL A 39 9.77 -7.41 -12.73
CA VAL A 39 10.06 -8.63 -13.49
C VAL A 39 8.87 -8.94 -14.39
N GLY A 40 9.11 -9.05 -15.68
CA GLY A 40 8.09 -9.33 -16.69
C GLY A 40 7.34 -8.10 -17.18
N ASP A 41 6.32 -8.34 -17.99
CA ASP A 41 5.62 -7.32 -18.77
C ASP A 41 4.19 -7.03 -18.29
N ASP A 42 3.89 -7.24 -16.98
CA ASP A 42 2.56 -6.93 -16.47
C ASP A 42 2.23 -5.43 -16.64
N PRO A 43 1.22 -5.08 -17.48
CA PRO A 43 0.91 -3.67 -17.76
C PRO A 43 0.47 -2.89 -16.51
N ALA A 44 -0.23 -3.56 -15.57
CA ALA A 44 -0.66 -2.94 -14.33
C ALA A 44 0.55 -2.62 -13.43
N GLY A 45 1.48 -3.57 -13.30
CA GLY A 45 2.73 -3.37 -12.55
C GLY A 45 3.56 -2.21 -13.12
N ARG A 46 3.73 -2.16 -14.47
CA ARG A 46 4.43 -1.06 -15.15
C ARG A 46 3.77 0.30 -14.90
N LEU A 47 2.45 0.36 -14.97
CA LEU A 47 1.70 1.58 -14.66
C LEU A 47 1.96 2.03 -13.21
N TYR A 48 1.87 1.11 -12.25
CA TYR A 48 2.10 1.44 -10.83
C TYR A 48 3.54 1.90 -10.56
N VAL A 49 4.54 1.26 -11.15
CA VAL A 49 5.95 1.70 -11.06
C VAL A 49 6.12 3.10 -11.64
N SER A 50 5.52 3.39 -12.80
CA SER A 50 5.54 4.73 -13.41
C SER A 50 4.89 5.80 -12.49
N LEU A 51 3.75 5.48 -11.87
CA LEU A 51 3.08 6.39 -10.95
C LEU A 51 3.91 6.64 -9.67
N LYS A 52 4.55 5.60 -9.13
CA LYS A 52 5.47 5.70 -7.98
C LYS A 52 6.65 6.61 -8.34
N LYS A 53 7.28 6.39 -9.50
CA LYS A 53 8.42 7.17 -9.97
C LYS A 53 8.07 8.66 -10.12
N LYS A 54 6.98 8.98 -10.83
CA LYS A 54 6.50 10.36 -10.97
C LYS A 54 6.24 11.04 -9.62
N ARG A 55 5.77 10.28 -8.64
CA ARG A 55 5.48 10.84 -7.32
C ARG A 55 6.75 11.02 -6.48
N ALA A 56 7.73 10.13 -6.62
CA ALA A 56 9.06 10.23 -6.00
C ALA A 56 9.82 11.45 -6.56
N GLU A 57 9.89 11.57 -7.88
CA GLU A 57 10.56 12.68 -8.57
C GLU A 57 10.03 14.05 -8.13
N ARG A 58 8.73 14.15 -7.87
CA ARG A 58 8.09 15.39 -7.45
C ARG A 58 8.58 15.93 -6.11
N ILE A 59 9.05 15.06 -5.23
CA ILE A 59 9.65 15.43 -3.93
C ILE A 59 11.16 15.19 -3.95
N GLU A 60 11.73 15.17 -5.15
CA GLU A 60 13.17 15.02 -5.37
C GLU A 60 13.78 13.77 -4.71
N VAL A 61 13.01 12.70 -4.65
CA VAL A 61 13.45 11.35 -4.28
C VAL A 61 13.88 10.61 -5.54
N GLU A 62 15.09 10.07 -5.54
CA GLU A 62 15.59 9.26 -6.65
C GLU A 62 14.93 7.88 -6.64
N MET A 63 14.47 7.42 -7.82
CA MET A 63 13.90 6.09 -7.98
C MET A 63 14.49 5.41 -9.21
N ASP A 64 15.34 4.41 -8.97
CA ASP A 64 15.85 3.53 -10.02
C ASP A 64 14.89 2.38 -10.27
N VAL A 65 14.64 2.11 -11.55
CA VAL A 65 13.80 0.99 -11.97
C VAL A 65 14.67 -0.03 -12.69
N TYR A 66 14.76 -1.21 -12.11
CA TYR A 66 15.44 -2.37 -12.68
C TYR A 66 14.39 -3.24 -13.39
N ASP A 67 14.32 -3.08 -14.70
CA ASP A 67 13.34 -3.74 -15.57
C ASP A 67 13.93 -5.04 -16.09
N LEU A 68 13.45 -6.16 -15.58
CA LEU A 68 13.94 -7.50 -15.86
C LEU A 68 12.94 -8.28 -16.70
N ASN A 69 13.43 -9.14 -17.59
CA ASN A 69 12.60 -9.98 -18.42
C ASN A 69 11.81 -11.00 -17.60
N GLU A 70 10.69 -11.50 -18.13
CA GLU A 70 9.86 -12.53 -17.48
C GLU A 70 10.63 -13.83 -17.21
N GLY A 71 11.56 -14.20 -18.10
CA GLY A 71 12.42 -15.37 -17.97
C GLY A 71 13.70 -15.14 -17.18
N GLU A 72 13.84 -14.03 -16.45
CA GLU A 72 15.06 -13.74 -15.67
C GLU A 72 15.34 -14.85 -14.65
N PRO A 73 16.56 -15.43 -14.63
CA PRO A 73 16.93 -16.42 -13.64
C PRO A 73 16.81 -15.90 -12.20
N LEU A 74 16.30 -16.73 -11.30
CA LEU A 74 16.17 -16.40 -9.88
C LEU A 74 17.48 -15.88 -9.28
N GLU A 75 18.60 -16.51 -9.58
CA GLU A 75 19.92 -16.17 -9.03
C GLU A 75 20.39 -14.76 -9.48
N ASN A 76 19.98 -14.31 -10.67
CA ASN A 76 20.29 -12.95 -11.12
C ASN A 76 19.51 -11.91 -10.31
N ILE A 77 18.23 -12.19 -10.02
CA ILE A 77 17.40 -11.32 -9.17
C ILE A 77 17.99 -11.25 -7.76
N LEU A 78 18.39 -12.40 -7.19
CA LEU A 78 19.01 -12.45 -5.87
C LEU A 78 20.37 -11.71 -5.83
N THR A 79 21.16 -11.84 -6.89
CA THR A 79 22.44 -11.11 -7.03
C THR A 79 22.22 -9.60 -7.12
N LEU A 80 21.24 -9.15 -7.90
CA LEU A 80 20.85 -7.75 -7.97
C LEU A 80 20.45 -7.21 -6.60
N ILE A 81 19.56 -7.92 -5.89
CA ILE A 81 19.15 -7.54 -4.53
C ILE A 81 20.35 -7.49 -3.58
N GLY A 82 21.27 -8.43 -3.68
CA GLY A 82 22.52 -8.46 -2.89
C GLY A 82 23.37 -7.20 -3.13
N THR A 83 23.50 -6.78 -4.39
CA THR A 83 24.19 -5.54 -4.78
C THR A 83 23.51 -4.31 -4.19
N LEU A 84 22.18 -4.20 -4.35
CA LEU A 84 21.38 -3.09 -3.82
C LEU A 84 21.38 -3.04 -2.28
N ASN A 85 21.41 -4.21 -1.64
CA ASN A 85 21.57 -4.29 -0.19
C ASN A 85 22.89 -3.70 0.29
N SER A 86 23.96 -3.88 -0.48
CA SER A 86 25.32 -3.45 -0.12
C SER A 86 25.58 -1.99 -0.48
N ASP A 87 24.77 -1.40 -1.36
CA ASP A 87 24.87 0.00 -1.76
C ASP A 87 24.29 0.91 -0.65
N SER A 88 25.19 1.68 -0.02
CA SER A 88 24.80 2.62 1.06
C SER A 88 23.98 3.81 0.57
N THR A 89 23.93 4.08 -0.73
CA THR A 89 23.11 5.14 -1.32
C THR A 89 21.67 4.72 -1.53
N VAL A 90 21.37 3.41 -1.56
CA VAL A 90 20.02 2.85 -1.68
C VAL A 90 19.39 2.70 -0.30
N HIS A 91 18.34 3.44 -0.03
CA HIS A 91 17.65 3.48 1.26
C HIS A 91 16.43 2.56 1.32
N GLY A 92 15.87 2.20 0.18
CA GLY A 92 14.75 1.27 0.10
C GLY A 92 14.81 0.40 -1.14
N ILE A 93 14.35 -0.83 -1.00
CA ILE A 93 14.23 -1.79 -2.11
C ILE A 93 12.78 -2.28 -2.11
N MET A 94 12.18 -2.32 -3.28
CA MET A 94 10.89 -2.95 -3.50
C MET A 94 10.91 -3.88 -4.71
N VAL A 95 10.17 -4.96 -4.64
CA VAL A 95 9.90 -5.85 -5.77
C VAL A 95 8.45 -5.67 -6.16
N GLN A 96 8.21 -5.22 -7.39
CA GLN A 96 6.85 -5.00 -7.87
C GLN A 96 6.13 -6.34 -8.03
N LEU A 97 5.03 -6.49 -7.33
CA LEU A 97 4.17 -7.68 -7.43
C LEU A 97 2.99 -7.42 -8.41
N PRO A 98 2.44 -8.48 -9.02
CA PRO A 98 2.82 -9.88 -8.87
C PRO A 98 4.12 -10.24 -9.62
N LEU A 99 4.89 -11.16 -9.09
CA LEU A 99 5.97 -11.80 -9.84
C LEU A 99 5.38 -12.80 -10.85
N PRO A 100 6.03 -13.03 -12.00
CA PRO A 100 5.62 -13.99 -13.01
C PRO A 100 5.31 -15.39 -12.44
N SER A 101 4.46 -16.13 -13.15
CA SER A 101 3.94 -17.44 -12.71
C SER A 101 4.98 -18.57 -12.73
N ASN A 102 6.08 -18.40 -13.47
CA ASN A 102 7.23 -19.31 -13.48
C ASN A 102 8.00 -19.35 -12.16
N PHE A 103 7.85 -18.33 -11.29
CA PHE A 103 8.41 -18.36 -9.93
C PHE A 103 7.45 -19.11 -9.00
N SER A 104 7.97 -20.14 -8.33
CA SER A 104 7.25 -20.86 -7.29
C SER A 104 6.94 -19.94 -6.09
N LYS A 105 6.07 -20.37 -5.19
CA LYS A 105 5.83 -19.64 -3.93
C LYS A 105 7.10 -19.50 -3.10
N GLU A 106 7.97 -20.52 -3.11
CA GLU A 106 9.24 -20.49 -2.39
C GLU A 106 10.22 -19.51 -3.03
N ASP A 107 10.30 -19.45 -4.37
CA ASP A 107 11.16 -18.48 -5.07
C ASP A 107 10.72 -17.05 -4.74
N LYS A 108 9.41 -16.77 -4.77
CA LYS A 108 8.85 -15.47 -4.39
C LYS A 108 9.23 -15.09 -2.96
N ARG A 109 9.15 -16.05 -2.04
CA ARG A 109 9.55 -15.86 -0.64
C ARG A 109 11.06 -15.61 -0.52
N ARG A 110 11.89 -16.37 -1.26
CA ARG A 110 13.36 -16.15 -1.30
C ARG A 110 13.70 -14.76 -1.80
N ILE A 111 13.07 -14.31 -2.88
CA ILE A 111 13.27 -12.96 -3.43
C ILE A 111 12.96 -11.90 -2.36
N ILE A 112 11.79 -11.94 -1.76
CA ILE A 112 11.39 -10.95 -0.74
C ILE A 112 12.30 -11.00 0.47
N ASN A 113 12.62 -12.19 0.98
CA ASN A 113 13.47 -12.34 2.17
C ASN A 113 14.95 -12.03 1.91
N SER A 114 15.38 -11.92 0.65
CA SER A 114 16.75 -11.48 0.32
C SER A 114 16.96 -9.98 0.47
N ILE A 115 15.88 -9.17 0.51
CA ILE A 115 15.97 -7.74 0.80
C ILE A 115 16.42 -7.57 2.26
N LYS A 116 17.38 -6.70 2.53
CA LYS A 116 17.72 -6.34 3.91
C LYS A 116 16.51 -5.76 4.63
N ARG A 117 16.30 -6.19 5.86
CA ARG A 117 15.19 -5.82 6.70
C ARG A 117 14.97 -4.30 6.76
N GLU A 118 16.04 -3.55 6.98
CA GLU A 118 16.01 -2.08 7.05
C GLU A 118 15.71 -1.38 5.72
N LYS A 119 15.85 -2.08 4.59
CA LYS A 119 15.56 -1.59 3.24
C LYS A 119 14.23 -2.09 2.66
N ASP A 120 13.51 -2.95 3.38
CA ASP A 120 12.20 -3.47 2.96
C ASP A 120 11.08 -2.44 3.19
N VAL A 121 11.12 -1.35 2.44
CA VAL A 121 10.17 -0.23 2.60
C VAL A 121 8.75 -0.55 2.13
N ASP A 122 8.58 -1.65 1.41
CA ASP A 122 7.26 -2.17 1.01
C ASP A 122 6.63 -3.09 2.07
N GLY A 123 7.39 -3.43 3.12
CA GLY A 123 6.89 -4.16 4.28
C GLY A 123 6.39 -5.57 3.94
N LEU A 124 7.07 -6.26 3.02
CA LEU A 124 6.67 -7.58 2.53
C LEU A 124 7.29 -8.74 3.32
N ARG A 125 8.41 -8.49 4.02
CA ARG A 125 9.03 -9.46 4.92
C ARG A 125 8.21 -9.61 6.19
N GLU A 126 8.16 -10.81 6.76
CA GLU A 126 7.48 -11.04 8.04
C GLU A 126 8.14 -10.27 9.22
N ASP A 127 9.45 -10.02 9.13
CA ASP A 127 10.24 -9.30 10.13
C ASP A 127 10.53 -7.84 9.72
N SER A 128 9.81 -7.31 8.74
CA SER A 128 9.96 -5.92 8.30
C SER A 128 9.72 -4.93 9.45
N PRO A 129 10.54 -3.88 9.60
CA PRO A 129 10.25 -2.79 10.53
C PRO A 129 9.19 -1.82 9.99
N PHE A 130 8.74 -2.02 8.76
CA PHE A 130 7.77 -1.17 8.09
C PHE A 130 6.45 -1.89 7.91
N VAL A 131 5.36 -1.15 8.11
CA VAL A 131 4.02 -1.63 7.76
C VAL A 131 3.84 -1.52 6.25
N HIS A 132 3.20 -2.52 5.65
CA HIS A 132 2.88 -2.53 4.22
C HIS A 132 2.14 -1.23 3.81
N PRO A 133 2.60 -0.49 2.78
CA PRO A 133 2.07 0.82 2.41
C PRO A 133 0.57 0.86 2.16
N THR A 134 -0.01 -0.20 1.57
CA THR A 134 -1.46 -0.29 1.37
C THR A 134 -2.21 -0.41 2.69
N VAL A 135 -1.66 -1.14 3.65
CA VAL A 135 -2.25 -1.27 5.00
C VAL A 135 -2.18 0.06 5.74
N MET A 136 -1.04 0.77 5.67
CA MET A 136 -0.93 2.13 6.19
C MET A 136 -1.97 3.07 5.57
N ALA A 137 -2.15 2.99 4.25
CA ALA A 137 -3.12 3.79 3.53
C ALA A 137 -4.55 3.50 4.00
N ILE A 138 -4.93 2.23 4.14
CA ILE A 138 -6.24 1.82 4.65
C ILE A 138 -6.49 2.43 6.03
N ILE A 139 -5.54 2.28 6.96
CA ILE A 139 -5.67 2.78 8.34
C ILE A 139 -5.80 4.32 8.34
N GLN A 140 -5.00 5.03 7.53
CA GLN A 140 -5.07 6.48 7.43
C GLN A 140 -6.41 6.95 6.83
N VAL A 141 -6.93 6.24 5.82
CA VAL A 141 -8.22 6.56 5.21
C VAL A 141 -9.38 6.28 6.17
N ILE A 142 -9.34 5.19 6.95
CA ILE A 142 -10.33 4.92 8.00
C ILE A 142 -10.35 6.07 9.01
N LYS A 143 -9.19 6.51 9.50
CA LYS A 143 -9.09 7.66 10.44
C LYS A 143 -9.66 8.93 9.84
N GLU A 144 -9.39 9.20 8.57
CA GLU A 144 -9.93 10.37 7.87
C GLU A 144 -11.46 10.26 7.68
N ALA A 145 -11.98 9.07 7.37
CA ALA A 145 -13.42 8.83 7.25
C ALA A 145 -14.15 9.10 8.58
N ILE A 146 -13.63 8.56 9.68
CA ILE A 146 -14.18 8.78 11.03
C ILE A 146 -14.22 10.27 11.35
N LYS A 147 -13.13 10.99 11.03
CA LYS A 147 -13.04 12.44 11.22
C LYS A 147 -14.07 13.20 10.38
N GLN A 148 -14.19 12.88 9.09
CA GLN A 148 -15.12 13.57 8.18
C GLN A 148 -16.60 13.32 8.53
N LEU A 149 -16.91 12.12 9.03
CA LEU A 149 -18.25 11.76 9.46
C LEU A 149 -18.58 12.28 10.88
N THR A 150 -17.60 12.85 11.60
CA THR A 150 -17.75 13.36 12.96
C THR A 150 -18.29 12.30 13.91
N ILE A 151 -17.86 11.05 13.74
CA ILE A 151 -18.32 9.92 14.55
C ILE A 151 -17.42 9.80 15.76
N TYR A 152 -17.99 9.95 16.96
CA TYR A 152 -17.29 9.80 18.24
C TYR A 152 -17.69 8.48 18.91
N ASN A 153 -17.61 7.37 18.19
CA ASN A 153 -17.84 6.04 18.78
C ASN A 153 -16.54 5.56 19.45
N LEU A 154 -16.68 4.93 20.61
CA LEU A 154 -15.54 4.38 21.36
C LEU A 154 -15.05 3.04 20.80
N GLN A 155 -15.88 2.31 20.05
CA GLN A 155 -15.53 1.00 19.52
C GLN A 155 -16.24 0.74 18.17
N PHE A 156 -15.46 0.60 17.10
CA PHE A 156 -15.97 0.25 15.78
C PHE A 156 -15.85 -1.24 15.52
N THR A 157 -16.85 -1.79 14.85
CA THR A 157 -16.75 -3.12 14.25
C THR A 157 -16.13 -3.01 12.85
N ILE A 158 -15.22 -3.94 12.52
CA ILE A 158 -14.55 -3.97 11.22
C ILE A 158 -14.64 -5.38 10.61
N CYS A 159 -14.99 -5.44 9.34
CA CYS A 159 -14.92 -6.65 8.53
C CYS A 159 -13.92 -6.45 7.40
N VAL A 160 -13.09 -7.46 7.16
CA VAL A 160 -12.15 -7.49 6.03
C VAL A 160 -12.55 -8.61 5.09
N VAL A 161 -12.93 -8.28 3.86
CA VAL A 161 -13.18 -9.25 2.80
C VAL A 161 -11.89 -9.42 2.00
N GLY A 162 -11.47 -10.66 1.76
CA GLY A 162 -10.16 -10.96 1.15
C GLY A 162 -9.04 -11.20 2.17
N GLN A 163 -9.38 -11.71 3.37
CA GLN A 163 -8.43 -11.96 4.47
C GLN A 163 -7.28 -12.90 4.12
N GLY A 164 -7.47 -13.82 3.15
CA GLY A 164 -6.43 -14.76 2.69
C GLY A 164 -5.42 -14.15 1.73
N GLY A 165 -5.67 -12.94 1.21
CA GLY A 165 -4.75 -12.21 0.34
C GLY A 165 -3.64 -11.50 1.13
N MET A 166 -2.60 -11.05 0.41
CA MET A 166 -1.45 -10.37 1.00
C MET A 166 -1.86 -9.12 1.80
N VAL A 167 -2.65 -8.23 1.20
CA VAL A 167 -3.11 -7.01 1.87
C VAL A 167 -4.06 -7.32 3.02
N GLY A 168 -5.03 -8.24 2.81
CA GLY A 168 -6.01 -8.60 3.83
C GLY A 168 -5.37 -9.24 5.06
N SER A 169 -4.43 -10.16 4.88
CA SER A 169 -3.70 -10.81 5.99
C SER A 169 -2.82 -9.83 6.76
N ALA A 170 -2.11 -8.95 6.05
CA ALA A 170 -1.29 -7.90 6.68
C ALA A 170 -2.16 -6.88 7.44
N LEU A 171 -3.32 -6.51 6.88
CA LEU A 171 -4.28 -5.63 7.56
C LEU A 171 -4.79 -6.24 8.86
N LEU A 172 -5.13 -7.53 8.87
CA LEU A 172 -5.57 -8.23 10.10
C LEU A 172 -4.52 -8.19 11.21
N GLN A 173 -3.22 -8.27 10.87
CA GLN A 173 -2.15 -8.13 11.86
C GLN A 173 -2.15 -6.73 12.51
N GLU A 174 -2.36 -5.69 11.72
CA GLU A 174 -2.40 -4.31 12.22
C GLU A 174 -3.70 -4.01 12.99
N ILE A 175 -4.85 -4.54 12.55
CA ILE A 175 -6.14 -4.37 13.26
C ILE A 175 -6.06 -4.96 14.67
N LYS A 176 -5.38 -6.08 14.88
CA LYS A 176 -5.17 -6.67 16.21
C LYS A 176 -4.45 -5.76 17.21
N LYS A 177 -3.76 -4.72 16.72
CA LYS A 177 -3.08 -3.73 17.55
C LYS A 177 -3.95 -2.51 17.86
N THR A 178 -5.21 -2.52 17.42
CA THR A 178 -6.18 -1.43 17.58
C THR A 178 -7.36 -1.87 18.42
N ASP A 179 -8.22 -0.92 18.81
CA ASP A 179 -9.47 -1.18 19.54
C ASP A 179 -10.64 -1.59 18.63
N TYR A 180 -10.39 -1.83 17.33
CA TYR A 180 -11.42 -2.28 16.41
C TYR A 180 -11.83 -3.73 16.71
N LYS A 181 -13.14 -3.98 16.79
CA LYS A 181 -13.70 -5.33 16.97
C LYS A 181 -13.89 -6.00 15.62
N LEU A 182 -13.17 -7.09 15.35
CA LEU A 182 -13.37 -7.89 14.14
C LEU A 182 -14.74 -8.58 14.18
N VAL A 183 -15.45 -8.51 13.05
CA VAL A 183 -16.69 -9.25 12.79
C VAL A 183 -16.58 -10.02 11.48
N GLU A 184 -17.26 -11.15 11.38
CA GLU A 184 -17.21 -12.01 10.18
C GLU A 184 -18.18 -11.55 9.10
N LYS A 185 -19.35 -11.04 9.50
CA LYS A 185 -20.39 -10.61 8.58
C LYS A 185 -20.21 -9.15 8.20
N SER A 186 -20.12 -8.91 6.91
CA SER A 186 -19.89 -7.57 6.37
C SER A 186 -21.04 -6.60 6.65
N GLU A 187 -22.28 -7.10 6.68
CA GLU A 187 -23.49 -6.33 6.98
C GLU A 187 -23.61 -5.89 8.46
N GLU A 188 -22.77 -6.43 9.34
CA GLU A 188 -22.70 -6.05 10.76
C GLU A 188 -21.57 -5.02 11.02
N ALA A 189 -20.70 -4.78 10.04
CA ALA A 189 -19.50 -3.97 10.21
C ALA A 189 -19.76 -2.47 10.03
N ASP A 190 -19.29 -1.67 10.98
CA ASP A 190 -19.24 -0.21 10.85
C ASP A 190 -18.21 0.21 9.78
N ILE A 191 -17.16 -0.61 9.62
CA ILE A 191 -16.09 -0.42 8.65
C ILE A 191 -15.95 -1.71 7.84
N LEU A 192 -16.16 -1.63 6.54
CA LEU A 192 -15.95 -2.73 5.60
C LEU A 192 -14.73 -2.43 4.75
N VAL A 193 -13.72 -3.29 4.81
CA VAL A 193 -12.54 -3.23 3.92
C VAL A 193 -12.61 -4.38 2.93
N SER A 194 -12.54 -4.09 1.65
CA SER A 194 -12.46 -5.12 0.60
C SER A 194 -11.11 -5.09 -0.09
N ALA A 195 -10.40 -6.23 -0.08
CA ALA A 195 -9.09 -6.45 -0.68
C ALA A 195 -9.06 -7.79 -1.44
N THR A 196 -10.06 -8.03 -2.30
CA THR A 196 -10.25 -9.29 -3.02
C THR A 196 -9.64 -9.29 -4.41
N GLY A 197 -9.51 -8.10 -5.03
CA GLY A 197 -9.17 -7.95 -6.44
C GLY A 197 -10.22 -8.51 -7.39
N SER A 198 -11.46 -8.68 -6.91
CA SER A 198 -12.59 -9.22 -7.69
C SER A 198 -13.62 -8.11 -7.91
N PRO A 199 -13.76 -7.60 -9.14
CA PRO A 199 -14.62 -6.46 -9.43
C PRO A 199 -16.07 -6.64 -8.99
N SER A 200 -16.61 -5.61 -8.33
CA SER A 200 -18.03 -5.52 -7.96
C SER A 200 -18.56 -6.69 -7.10
N ILE A 201 -17.68 -7.38 -6.35
CA ILE A 201 -18.09 -8.49 -5.47
C ILE A 201 -18.87 -7.99 -4.25
N ILE A 202 -18.57 -6.80 -3.75
CA ILE A 202 -19.27 -6.20 -2.61
C ILE A 202 -20.56 -5.54 -3.11
N LYS A 203 -21.70 -6.14 -2.73
CA LYS A 203 -23.03 -5.64 -3.10
C LYS A 203 -23.63 -4.75 -2.00
N PRO A 204 -24.59 -3.87 -2.34
CA PRO A 204 -25.28 -3.05 -1.33
C PRO A 204 -25.85 -3.83 -0.16
N SER A 205 -26.37 -5.04 -0.39
CA SER A 205 -26.91 -5.92 0.64
C SER A 205 -25.87 -6.45 1.63
N MET A 206 -24.60 -6.36 1.30
CA MET A 206 -23.48 -6.78 2.15
C MET A 206 -22.93 -5.64 3.01
N VAL A 207 -23.52 -4.46 2.92
CA VAL A 207 -23.02 -3.24 3.57
C VAL A 207 -24.04 -2.75 4.60
N LYS A 208 -23.59 -2.58 5.84
CA LYS A 208 -24.40 -1.96 6.89
C LYS A 208 -24.79 -0.54 6.49
N GLN A 209 -26.03 -0.15 6.72
CA GLN A 209 -26.49 1.23 6.47
C GLN A 209 -25.61 2.22 7.24
N GLY A 210 -25.03 3.16 6.52
CA GLY A 210 -24.16 4.19 7.09
C GLY A 210 -22.71 3.75 7.34
N ALA A 211 -22.30 2.55 6.89
CA ALA A 211 -20.92 2.06 7.05
C ALA A 211 -19.89 2.89 6.27
N ILE A 212 -18.64 2.78 6.72
CA ILE A 212 -17.45 3.22 6.00
C ILE A 212 -16.98 2.05 5.12
N VAL A 213 -16.91 2.25 3.80
CA VAL A 213 -16.45 1.22 2.85
C VAL A 213 -15.11 1.64 2.25
N ILE A 214 -14.09 0.83 2.51
CA ILE A 214 -12.73 0.99 1.99
C ILE A 214 -12.50 -0.07 0.91
N ASP A 215 -12.59 0.35 -0.34
CA ASP A 215 -12.32 -0.50 -1.51
C ASP A 215 -10.84 -0.39 -1.90
N VAL A 216 -10.14 -1.53 -1.89
CA VAL A 216 -8.70 -1.64 -2.21
C VAL A 216 -8.49 -2.34 -3.57
N GLY A 217 -9.58 -2.65 -4.26
CA GLY A 217 -9.55 -3.29 -5.58
C GLY A 217 -8.68 -2.52 -6.59
N SER A 218 -8.12 -3.25 -7.54
CA SER A 218 -7.30 -2.70 -8.64
C SER A 218 -7.19 -3.70 -9.79
N PRO A 219 -7.28 -3.27 -11.04
CA PRO A 219 -7.54 -1.91 -11.55
C PRO A 219 -8.99 -1.45 -11.39
N GLU A 220 -9.91 -2.36 -11.17
CA GLU A 220 -11.32 -2.10 -10.93
C GLU A 220 -11.66 -2.30 -9.46
N GLY A 221 -12.68 -1.56 -8.97
CA GLY A 221 -13.11 -1.64 -7.59
C GLY A 221 -13.85 -2.93 -7.26
N ASP A 222 -13.60 -3.44 -6.05
CA ASP A 222 -14.34 -4.58 -5.49
C ASP A 222 -15.79 -4.21 -5.15
N ALA A 223 -16.08 -2.93 -4.87
CA ALA A 223 -17.40 -2.45 -4.50
C ALA A 223 -18.26 -2.10 -5.72
N ASP A 224 -19.48 -2.67 -5.76
CA ASP A 224 -20.51 -2.28 -6.71
C ASP A 224 -20.87 -0.81 -6.55
N ARG A 225 -21.21 -0.13 -7.65
CA ARG A 225 -21.59 1.30 -7.63
C ARG A 225 -22.78 1.59 -6.70
N GLY A 226 -23.70 0.63 -6.55
CA GLY A 226 -24.86 0.74 -5.66
C GLY A 226 -24.50 0.87 -4.18
N VAL A 227 -23.27 0.47 -3.77
CA VAL A 227 -22.79 0.61 -2.39
C VAL A 227 -22.88 2.06 -1.88
N ARG A 228 -22.71 3.04 -2.80
CA ARG A 228 -22.82 4.47 -2.49
C ARG A 228 -24.19 4.90 -1.98
N SER A 229 -25.25 4.12 -2.23
CA SER A 229 -26.59 4.43 -1.71
C SER A 229 -26.80 4.00 -0.26
N VAL A 230 -25.93 3.10 0.24
CA VAL A 230 -26.04 2.50 1.57
C VAL A 230 -24.96 3.02 2.51
N ALA A 231 -23.71 3.14 2.04
CA ALA A 231 -22.58 3.58 2.83
C ALA A 231 -22.62 5.09 3.12
N ALA A 232 -22.07 5.53 4.25
CA ALA A 232 -21.84 6.94 4.55
C ALA A 232 -20.55 7.48 3.92
N PHE A 233 -19.57 6.60 3.74
CA PHE A 233 -18.26 6.95 3.16
C PHE A 233 -17.78 5.81 2.27
N VAL A 234 -17.23 6.13 1.09
CA VAL A 234 -16.70 5.13 0.14
C VAL A 234 -15.42 5.64 -0.49
N THR A 235 -14.40 4.79 -0.57
CA THR A 235 -13.22 5.06 -1.40
C THR A 235 -13.51 4.67 -2.86
N PRO A 236 -13.31 5.56 -3.84
CA PRO A 236 -13.47 5.22 -5.25
C PRO A 236 -12.26 4.43 -5.78
N VAL A 237 -12.49 3.59 -6.76
CA VAL A 237 -11.43 3.00 -7.58
C VAL A 237 -11.69 3.39 -9.04
N PRO A 238 -10.72 4.04 -9.70
CA PRO A 238 -9.44 4.55 -9.18
C PRO A 238 -9.58 5.85 -8.37
N GLY A 239 -8.53 6.20 -7.62
CA GLY A 239 -8.42 7.51 -6.98
C GLY A 239 -8.70 7.55 -5.47
N GLY A 240 -9.04 6.42 -4.85
CA GLY A 240 -9.19 6.25 -3.41
C GLY A 240 -7.87 5.87 -2.71
N VAL A 241 -7.74 4.60 -2.34
CA VAL A 241 -6.59 4.09 -1.56
C VAL A 241 -5.27 4.13 -2.33
N GLY A 242 -5.27 3.84 -3.65
CA GLY A 242 -4.04 3.73 -4.45
C GLY A 242 -3.09 4.94 -4.36
N PRO A 243 -3.54 6.19 -4.58
CA PRO A 243 -2.70 7.37 -4.42
C PRO A 243 -2.11 7.52 -3.01
N VAL A 244 -2.87 7.13 -1.98
CA VAL A 244 -2.42 7.16 -0.58
C VAL A 244 -1.34 6.10 -0.34
N THR A 245 -1.49 4.90 -0.92
CA THR A 245 -0.48 3.83 -0.86
C THR A 245 0.89 4.31 -1.35
N ILE A 246 0.94 5.01 -2.49
CA ILE A 246 2.20 5.54 -3.00
C ILE A 246 2.83 6.53 -2.02
N SER A 247 2.05 7.40 -1.40
CA SER A 247 2.58 8.33 -0.40
C SER A 247 3.06 7.63 0.87
N CYS A 248 2.45 6.50 1.26
CA CYS A 248 2.90 5.68 2.39
C CYS A 248 4.21 4.94 2.08
N LEU A 249 4.39 4.46 0.85
CA LEU A 249 5.67 3.88 0.42
C LEU A 249 6.81 4.91 0.54
N LEU A 250 6.57 6.12 0.06
CA LEU A 250 7.57 7.20 0.15
C LEU A 250 7.84 7.61 1.61
N GLU A 251 6.82 7.58 2.48
CA GLU A 251 7.00 7.79 3.92
C GLU A 251 7.94 6.72 4.52
N ASN A 252 7.71 5.44 4.25
CA ASN A 252 8.60 4.37 4.70
C ASN A 252 10.04 4.57 4.21
N LEU A 253 10.22 4.96 2.94
CA LEU A 253 11.53 5.25 2.36
C LEU A 253 12.25 6.40 3.10
N ILE A 254 11.54 7.49 3.36
CA ILE A 254 12.10 8.65 4.05
C ILE A 254 12.49 8.29 5.48
N VAL A 255 11.65 7.51 6.18
CA VAL A 255 11.96 6.97 7.51
C VAL A 255 13.19 6.04 7.46
N SER A 256 13.30 5.20 6.44
CA SER A 256 14.49 4.34 6.25
C SER A 256 15.75 5.17 6.05
N ALA A 257 15.72 6.16 5.13
CA ALA A 257 16.84 7.06 4.88
C ALA A 257 17.28 7.83 6.15
N GLY A 258 16.34 8.26 6.97
CA GLY A 258 16.63 8.97 8.22
C GLY A 258 17.28 8.13 9.30
N LYS A 259 17.26 6.78 9.20
CA LYS A 259 17.87 5.85 10.16
C LYS A 259 19.32 5.50 9.84
N VAL A 260 19.82 5.84 8.67
CA VAL A 260 21.18 5.50 8.18
C VAL A 260 22.24 6.48 8.74
N CYS A 261 21.95 7.17 9.85
CA CYS A 261 22.86 8.08 10.53
C CYS A 261 23.47 7.45 11.77
#